data_6629f81d9725ca863cd5b40f7ff6f794
#
_entry.id   6629f81d9725ca863cd5b40f7ff6f794
#
_cell.length_a   1.000
_cell.length_b   1.000
_cell.length_c   1.000
_cell.angle_alpha   90.00
_cell.angle_beta   90.00
_cell.angle_gamma   90.00
#
_symmetry.space_group_name_H-M   'P 1'
#
loop_
_entity.id
_entity.type
_entity.pdbx_description
1 polymer ?
#
loop_
_entity_poly.entity_id
_entity_poly.type
_entity_poly.pdbx_seq_one_letter_code
_entity_poly.pdbx_strand_id
1 'polypeptide(L)'
;MNWWQKLRKNPLAQFGALLLLIFYIAVIGAEFIAPYDPYFSQTDGALLPPTQIHWDGGPVVYPTTQGPVDVETGNQELRVDRSKPSPLRLFVQGDPYRILQIRLPLPTQFSFTDPRIEEVELFSGIPGNLHLFGTAGEGRFNLLGTDEQARDLFSRLLYGGRVSLSIGLIG
;
A
#
# COMPACT_ATOMS: atom_id res chain seq x y z
N MET A 1 -2.25 -13.62 -39.46
CA MET A 1 -1.16 -13.51 -38.43
C MET A 1 -1.82 -13.22 -37.11
N ASN A 2 -1.79 -14.15 -36.15
CA ASN A 2 -2.48 -14.04 -34.86
C ASN A 2 -1.84 -12.91 -34.02
N TRP A 3 -2.64 -12.23 -33.19
CA TRP A 3 -2.19 -11.13 -32.31
C TRP A 3 -0.98 -11.57 -31.44
N TRP A 4 -0.92 -12.85 -31.02
CA TRP A 4 0.18 -13.43 -30.27
C TRP A 4 1.52 -13.44 -31.04
N GLN A 5 1.48 -13.71 -32.34
CA GLN A 5 2.69 -13.67 -33.18
C GLN A 5 3.19 -12.23 -33.39
N LYS A 6 2.28 -11.23 -33.42
CA LYS A 6 2.64 -9.81 -33.47
C LYS A 6 3.27 -9.36 -32.15
N LEU A 7 2.73 -9.78 -31.02
CA LEU A 7 3.27 -9.51 -29.69
C LEU A 7 4.70 -10.04 -29.56
N ARG A 8 4.93 -11.31 -29.94
CA ARG A 8 6.26 -11.94 -29.86
C ARG A 8 7.33 -11.34 -30.79
N LYS A 9 6.94 -10.61 -31.81
CA LYS A 9 7.88 -9.94 -32.75
C LYS A 9 8.20 -8.50 -32.34
N ASN A 10 7.45 -7.92 -31.43
CA ASN A 10 7.65 -6.54 -30.98
C ASN A 10 8.20 -6.50 -29.55
N PRO A 11 9.50 -6.18 -29.35
CA PRO A 11 10.11 -6.18 -28.02
C PRO A 11 9.49 -5.13 -27.07
N LEU A 12 9.04 -3.99 -27.61
CA LEU A 12 8.36 -2.97 -26.83
C LEU A 12 7.01 -3.46 -26.28
N ALA A 13 6.26 -4.21 -27.10
CA ALA A 13 5.01 -4.80 -26.68
C ALA A 13 5.21 -5.91 -25.64
N GLN A 14 6.29 -6.70 -25.73
CA GLN A 14 6.66 -7.68 -24.71
C GLN A 14 7.03 -7.00 -23.39
N PHE A 15 7.80 -5.93 -23.44
CA PHE A 15 8.15 -5.15 -22.26
C PHE A 15 6.92 -4.58 -21.58
N GLY A 16 5.99 -3.97 -22.35
CA GLY A 16 4.71 -3.48 -21.82
C GLY A 16 3.85 -4.58 -21.20
N ALA A 17 3.76 -5.75 -21.85
CA ALA A 17 3.02 -6.88 -21.34
C ALA A 17 3.63 -7.45 -20.05
N LEU A 18 4.97 -7.52 -19.97
CA LEU A 18 5.67 -7.93 -18.76
C LEU A 18 5.43 -6.96 -17.61
N LEU A 19 5.52 -5.66 -17.88
CA LEU A 19 5.29 -4.61 -16.87
C LEU A 19 3.85 -4.67 -16.35
N LEU A 20 2.88 -4.84 -17.25
CA LEU A 20 1.48 -5.02 -16.89
C LEU A 20 1.28 -6.27 -16.03
N LEU A 21 1.91 -7.39 -16.40
CA LEU A 21 1.84 -8.63 -15.63
C LEU A 21 2.40 -8.45 -14.20
N ILE A 22 3.54 -7.77 -14.07
CA ILE A 22 4.12 -7.44 -12.76
C ILE A 22 3.14 -6.61 -11.93
N PHE A 23 2.51 -5.61 -12.55
CA PHE A 23 1.51 -4.78 -11.89
C PHE A 23 0.30 -5.60 -11.41
N TYR A 24 -0.23 -6.49 -12.23
CA TYR A 24 -1.32 -7.37 -11.83
C TYR A 24 -0.94 -8.29 -10.66
N ILE A 25 0.25 -8.88 -10.71
CA ILE A 25 0.75 -9.73 -9.60
C ILE A 25 0.89 -8.90 -8.32
N ALA A 26 1.45 -7.69 -8.41
CA ALA A 26 1.62 -6.80 -7.27
C ALA A 26 0.28 -6.38 -6.64
N VAL A 27 -0.70 -6.06 -7.48
CA VAL A 27 -2.03 -5.62 -7.03
C VAL A 27 -2.86 -6.78 -6.47
N ILE A 28 -2.78 -7.97 -7.05
CA ILE A 28 -3.43 -9.19 -6.50
C ILE A 28 -2.81 -9.56 -5.15
N GLY A 29 -1.48 -9.47 -5.03
CA GLY A 29 -0.75 -9.74 -3.80
C GLY A 29 -0.61 -8.52 -2.87
N ALA A 30 -1.43 -7.48 -3.02
CA ALA A 30 -1.27 -6.22 -2.32
C ALA A 30 -1.23 -6.40 -0.79
N GLU A 31 -2.04 -7.29 -0.22
CA GLU A 31 -2.06 -7.54 1.22
C GLU A 31 -0.73 -8.09 1.74
N PHE A 32 -0.07 -8.92 0.94
CA PHE A 32 1.24 -9.47 1.29
C PHE A 32 2.37 -8.47 1.02
N ILE A 33 2.28 -7.69 -0.06
CA ILE A 33 3.35 -6.78 -0.51
C ILE A 33 3.30 -5.46 0.26
N ALA A 34 2.11 -4.94 0.57
CA ALA A 34 1.93 -3.70 1.32
C ALA A 34 2.39 -3.89 2.78
N PRO A 35 3.29 -3.05 3.30
CA PRO A 35 3.75 -3.17 4.67
C PRO A 35 2.71 -2.73 5.71
N TYR A 36 1.71 -1.95 5.31
CA TYR A 36 0.72 -1.34 6.21
C TYR A 36 -0.68 -1.36 5.62
N ASP A 37 -1.69 -1.26 6.50
CA ASP A 37 -3.07 -1.00 6.10
C ASP A 37 -3.15 0.36 5.36
N PRO A 38 -3.77 0.44 4.18
CA PRO A 38 -3.86 1.66 3.39
C PRO A 38 -4.70 2.77 4.03
N TYR A 39 -5.50 2.45 5.04
CA TYR A 39 -6.33 3.41 5.78
C TYR A 39 -5.73 3.83 7.12
N PHE A 40 -4.68 3.16 7.55
CA PHE A 40 -4.01 3.49 8.81
C PHE A 40 -3.27 4.82 8.71
N SER A 41 -3.61 5.76 9.60
CA SER A 41 -2.97 7.07 9.73
C SER A 41 -1.92 7.06 10.84
N GLN A 42 -0.71 7.53 10.53
CA GLN A 42 0.37 7.69 11.51
C GLN A 42 0.20 8.98 12.32
N THR A 43 0.39 8.92 13.62
CA THR A 43 0.45 10.15 14.42
C THR A 43 1.67 10.99 14.00
N ASP A 44 1.45 12.28 13.75
CA ASP A 44 2.49 13.23 13.30
C ASP A 44 3.29 12.79 12.06
N GLY A 45 2.69 11.96 11.23
CA GLY A 45 3.31 11.37 10.04
C GLY A 45 2.79 11.91 8.71
N ALA A 46 2.10 13.04 8.66
CA ALA A 46 1.59 13.61 7.41
C ALA A 46 2.73 14.11 6.52
N LEU A 47 2.59 13.94 5.20
CA LEU A 47 3.53 14.45 4.19
C LEU A 47 5.02 14.10 4.45
N LEU A 48 5.29 12.97 5.10
CA LEU A 48 6.66 12.51 5.27
C LEU A 48 7.24 12.08 3.92
N PRO A 49 8.50 12.43 3.63
CA PRO A 49 9.19 11.93 2.44
C PRO A 49 9.44 10.43 2.54
N PRO A 50 9.89 9.79 1.44
CA PRO A 50 10.36 8.41 1.47
C PRO A 50 11.36 8.16 2.59
N THR A 51 11.17 7.09 3.35
CA THR A 51 12.00 6.78 4.52
C THR A 51 13.42 6.46 4.11
N GLN A 52 14.38 7.11 4.74
CA GLN A 52 15.79 6.86 4.50
C GLN A 52 16.24 5.59 5.24
N ILE A 53 16.89 4.71 4.50
CA ILE A 53 17.51 3.51 5.07
C ILE A 53 18.94 3.86 5.50
N HIS A 54 19.25 3.58 6.75
CA HIS A 54 20.59 3.71 7.30
C HIS A 54 21.20 2.32 7.46
N TRP A 55 22.53 2.27 7.51
CA TRP A 55 23.27 1.02 7.66
C TRP A 55 23.99 1.00 9.01
N ASP A 56 23.41 0.30 9.97
CA ASP A 56 23.95 0.15 11.32
C ASP A 56 23.94 -1.33 11.71
N GLY A 57 24.98 -2.06 11.28
CA GLY A 57 25.01 -3.52 11.40
C GLY A 57 24.00 -4.27 10.55
N GLY A 58 23.23 -3.56 9.71
CA GLY A 58 22.17 -4.01 8.83
C GLY A 58 21.30 -2.83 8.39
N PRO A 59 20.32 -3.05 7.50
CA PRO A 59 19.41 -2.00 7.09
C PRO A 59 18.45 -1.62 8.24
N VAL A 60 18.48 -0.36 8.67
CA VAL A 60 17.64 0.17 9.74
C VAL A 60 16.97 1.46 9.30
N VAL A 61 15.80 1.71 9.85
CA VAL A 61 15.08 2.98 9.73
C VAL A 61 14.81 3.54 11.12
N TYR A 62 14.59 4.84 11.21
CA TYR A 62 14.32 5.53 12.46
C TYR A 62 12.92 6.14 12.44
N PRO A 63 12.19 6.17 13.57
CA PRO A 63 10.94 6.89 13.67
C PRO A 63 11.14 8.33 13.23
N THR A 64 10.34 8.76 12.27
CA THR A 64 10.38 10.11 11.71
C THR A 64 9.01 10.73 11.85
N THR A 65 8.93 11.92 12.43
CA THR A 65 7.71 12.70 12.60
C THR A 65 7.92 14.11 12.06
N GLN A 66 6.84 14.80 11.80
CA GLN A 66 6.90 16.22 11.50
C GLN A 66 7.20 17.02 12.76
N GLY A 67 8.14 17.97 12.65
CA GLY A 67 8.38 18.99 13.65
C GLY A 67 7.39 20.17 13.53
N PRO A 68 7.55 21.19 14.37
CA PRO A 68 6.75 22.42 14.26
C PRO A 68 7.01 23.12 12.91
N VAL A 69 5.97 23.76 12.39
CA VAL A 69 6.09 24.60 11.18
C VAL A 69 6.81 25.89 11.57
N ASP A 70 7.86 26.25 10.84
CA ASP A 70 8.48 27.55 10.92
C ASP A 70 7.53 28.60 10.31
N VAL A 71 7.08 29.52 11.13
CA VAL A 71 6.07 30.54 10.76
C VAL A 71 6.60 31.52 9.72
N GLU A 72 7.91 31.75 9.66
CA GLU A 72 8.53 32.70 8.73
C GLU A 72 8.77 32.11 7.34
N THR A 73 9.20 30.85 7.29
CA THR A 73 9.57 30.19 6.02
C THR A 73 8.49 29.23 5.51
N GLY A 74 7.53 28.86 6.36
CA GLY A 74 6.54 27.80 6.06
C GLY A 74 7.15 26.40 6.00
N ASN A 75 8.44 26.25 6.27
CA ASN A 75 9.13 24.98 6.25
C ASN A 75 8.85 24.19 7.53
N GLN A 76 8.79 22.90 7.38
CA GLN A 76 8.59 21.96 8.49
C GLN A 76 9.79 21.04 8.58
N GLU A 77 10.51 21.12 9.69
CA GLU A 77 11.66 20.24 9.91
C GLU A 77 11.20 18.86 10.31
N LEU A 78 11.89 17.83 9.80
CA LEU A 78 11.67 16.45 10.18
C LEU A 78 12.42 16.13 11.48
N ARG A 79 11.73 15.51 12.42
CA ARG A 79 12.32 14.97 13.63
C ARG A 79 12.56 13.49 13.48
N VAL A 80 13.84 13.08 13.51
CA VAL A 80 14.26 11.70 13.42
C VAL A 80 14.73 11.23 14.79
N ASP A 81 14.05 10.26 15.37
CA ASP A 81 14.44 9.68 16.66
C ASP A 81 15.46 8.54 16.44
N ARG A 82 16.74 8.88 16.53
CA ARG A 82 17.85 7.94 16.37
C ARG A 82 18.05 7.01 17.57
N SER A 83 17.33 7.22 18.67
CA SER A 83 17.41 6.33 19.83
C SER A 83 16.69 5.00 19.64
N LYS A 84 15.83 4.90 18.62
CA LYS A 84 14.95 3.76 18.35
C LYS A 84 15.20 3.16 16.96
N PRO A 85 16.35 2.50 16.75
CA PRO A 85 16.62 1.83 15.49
C PRO A 85 15.62 0.71 15.25
N SER A 86 15.01 0.71 14.07
CA SER A 86 14.02 -0.28 13.67
C SER A 86 14.56 -1.05 12.46
N PRO A 87 15.04 -2.29 12.68
CA PRO A 87 15.62 -3.10 11.60
C PRO A 87 14.58 -3.38 10.52
N LEU A 88 14.98 -3.13 9.27
CA LEU A 88 14.19 -3.51 8.09
C LEU A 88 14.41 -5.00 7.83
N ARG A 89 13.33 -5.75 7.71
CA ARG A 89 13.34 -7.19 7.49
C ARG A 89 12.42 -7.60 6.35
N LEU A 90 12.76 -8.70 5.72
CA LEU A 90 11.85 -9.41 4.81
C LEU A 90 11.00 -10.40 5.61
N PHE A 91 9.79 -10.65 5.13
CA PHE A 91 8.84 -11.59 5.72
C PHE A 91 8.53 -11.29 7.20
N VAL A 92 8.02 -10.09 7.43
CA VAL A 92 7.67 -9.58 8.77
C VAL A 92 6.21 -9.86 9.08
N GLN A 93 5.93 -10.26 10.32
CA GLN A 93 4.57 -10.26 10.82
C GLN A 93 4.12 -8.83 11.12
N GLY A 94 3.02 -8.42 10.53
CA GLY A 94 2.44 -7.09 10.65
C GLY A 94 0.94 -7.13 10.91
N ASP A 95 0.25 -6.12 10.42
CA ASP A 95 -1.20 -6.02 10.58
C ASP A 95 -1.92 -7.23 9.95
N PRO A 96 -2.97 -7.77 10.59
CA PRO A 96 -3.71 -8.88 10.03
C PRO A 96 -4.50 -8.43 8.80
N TYR A 97 -4.46 -9.22 7.74
CA TYR A 97 -5.19 -8.99 6.51
C TYR A 97 -5.97 -10.23 6.06
N ARG A 98 -6.83 -10.06 5.05
CA ARG A 98 -7.56 -11.15 4.42
C ARG A 98 -7.39 -11.09 2.91
N ILE A 99 -6.84 -12.14 2.32
CA ILE A 99 -6.65 -12.26 0.87
C ILE A 99 -7.97 -12.69 0.24
N LEU A 100 -8.33 -12.07 -0.90
CA LEU A 100 -9.51 -12.43 -1.70
C LEU A 100 -10.85 -12.33 -0.94
N GLN A 101 -10.99 -11.38 -0.03
CA GLN A 101 -12.29 -11.11 0.59
C GLN A 101 -13.27 -10.56 -0.46
N ILE A 102 -14.40 -11.25 -0.65
CA ILE A 102 -15.44 -10.83 -1.60
C ILE A 102 -16.65 -10.36 -0.81
N ARG A 103 -16.91 -9.05 -0.88
CA ARG A 103 -18.11 -8.39 -0.32
C ARG A 103 -18.94 -7.85 -1.47
N LEU A 104 -20.21 -8.18 -1.47
CA LEU A 104 -21.18 -7.60 -2.41
C LEU A 104 -22.09 -6.63 -1.67
N PRO A 105 -22.19 -5.37 -2.12
CA PRO A 105 -23.19 -4.45 -1.62
C PRO A 105 -24.55 -4.89 -2.15
N LEU A 106 -25.37 -5.51 -1.33
CA LEU A 106 -26.73 -5.88 -1.68
C LEU A 106 -27.71 -4.93 -0.99
N PRO A 107 -28.66 -4.36 -1.74
CA PRO A 107 -29.74 -3.58 -1.14
C PRO A 107 -30.66 -4.53 -0.37
N THR A 108 -30.63 -4.47 0.96
CA THR A 108 -31.49 -5.31 1.83
C THR A 108 -32.89 -4.77 2.00
N GLN A 109 -33.09 -3.46 1.77
CA GLN A 109 -34.42 -2.84 1.76
C GLN A 109 -34.50 -1.74 0.71
N PHE A 110 -35.43 -1.89 -0.22
CA PHE A 110 -35.83 -0.82 -1.14
C PHE A 110 -36.77 0.15 -0.44
N SER A 111 -36.23 1.12 0.28
CA SER A 111 -36.98 2.28 0.74
C SER A 111 -36.53 3.50 -0.04
N PHE A 112 -37.45 4.24 -0.62
CA PHE A 112 -37.15 5.47 -1.37
C PHE A 112 -36.57 6.59 -0.50
N THR A 113 -36.67 6.46 0.82
CA THR A 113 -36.20 7.47 1.79
C THR A 113 -34.85 7.13 2.44
N ASP A 114 -34.48 5.86 2.56
CA ASP A 114 -33.23 5.43 3.17
C ASP A 114 -32.85 4.03 2.67
N PRO A 115 -32.15 3.92 1.54
CA PRO A 115 -31.67 2.63 1.04
C PRO A 115 -30.54 2.13 1.95
N ARG A 116 -30.81 1.17 2.80
CA ARG A 116 -29.77 0.49 3.57
C ARG A 116 -29.06 -0.53 2.67
N ILE A 117 -27.80 -0.27 2.41
CA ILE A 117 -26.91 -1.18 1.71
C ILE A 117 -26.16 -1.98 2.78
N GLU A 118 -26.44 -3.26 2.88
CA GLU A 118 -25.65 -4.17 3.70
C GLU A 118 -24.64 -4.88 2.82
N GLU A 119 -23.39 -4.93 3.29
CA GLU A 119 -22.35 -5.71 2.62
C GLU A 119 -22.52 -7.18 3.02
N VAL A 120 -22.93 -8.01 2.06
CA VAL A 120 -22.97 -9.45 2.25
C VAL A 120 -21.61 -10.03 1.93
N GLU A 121 -20.98 -10.62 2.92
CA GLU A 121 -19.70 -11.30 2.77
C GLU A 121 -19.92 -12.68 2.13
N LEU A 122 -19.59 -12.82 0.85
CA LEU A 122 -19.67 -14.11 0.14
C LEU A 122 -18.50 -15.02 0.46
N PHE A 123 -17.34 -14.44 0.70
CA PHE A 123 -16.12 -15.16 1.04
C PHE A 123 -15.29 -14.32 2.02
N SER A 124 -15.03 -14.89 3.20
CA SER A 124 -14.30 -14.19 4.26
C SER A 124 -12.79 -14.07 4.01
N GLY A 125 -12.30 -14.63 2.93
CA GLY A 125 -10.90 -14.60 2.56
C GLY A 125 -10.01 -15.49 3.41
N ILE A 126 -8.76 -15.62 3.00
CA ILE A 126 -7.72 -16.37 3.72
C ILE A 126 -7.03 -15.39 4.69
N PRO A 127 -7.06 -15.63 6.01
CA PRO A 127 -6.37 -14.76 6.95
C PRO A 127 -4.87 -14.88 6.82
N GLY A 128 -4.16 -13.77 6.91
CA GLY A 128 -2.70 -13.69 6.91
C GLY A 128 -2.24 -12.49 7.72
N ASN A 129 -0.98 -12.49 8.12
CA ASN A 129 -0.32 -11.39 8.80
C ASN A 129 1.16 -11.25 8.38
N LEU A 130 1.56 -12.02 7.37
CA LEU A 130 2.93 -12.01 6.85
C LEU A 130 3.04 -11.02 5.72
N HIS A 131 3.88 -10.00 5.86
CA HIS A 131 4.19 -9.03 4.84
C HIS A 131 5.55 -9.28 4.21
N LEU A 132 5.71 -8.94 2.93
CA LEU A 132 6.95 -9.15 2.16
C LEU A 132 8.13 -8.44 2.81
N PHE A 133 7.92 -7.24 3.33
CA PHE A 133 8.91 -6.46 4.05
C PHE A 133 8.23 -5.58 5.10
N GLY A 134 8.99 -5.14 6.07
CA GLY A 134 8.52 -4.25 7.13
C GLY A 134 9.63 -4.01 8.15
N THR A 135 9.29 -3.36 9.23
CA THR A 135 10.22 -3.00 10.30
C THR A 135 9.92 -3.79 11.57
N ALA A 136 10.98 -4.15 12.29
CA ALA A 136 10.88 -4.72 13.64
C ALA A 136 11.20 -3.62 14.66
N GLY A 137 10.22 -2.75 14.97
CA GLY A 137 10.39 -1.62 15.88
C GLY A 137 9.32 -0.55 15.66
N GLU A 138 9.53 0.63 16.26
CA GLU A 138 8.58 1.75 16.18
C GLU A 138 8.72 2.57 14.86
N GLY A 139 9.90 2.50 14.22
CA GLY A 139 10.12 3.17 12.94
C GLY A 139 9.35 2.50 11.81
N ARG A 140 8.77 3.30 10.94
CA ARG A 140 8.02 2.83 9.77
C ARG A 140 8.82 3.01 8.49
N PHE A 141 8.72 2.05 7.60
CA PHE A 141 9.34 2.13 6.29
C PHE A 141 8.31 2.50 5.23
N ASN A 142 8.13 3.80 5.01
CA ASN A 142 7.26 4.35 3.98
C ASN A 142 8.07 4.50 2.68
N LEU A 143 7.96 3.53 1.79
CA LEU A 143 8.75 3.46 0.55
C LEU A 143 8.56 4.70 -0.35
N LEU A 144 7.36 5.22 -0.45
CA LEU A 144 7.00 6.40 -1.24
C LEU A 144 6.64 7.61 -0.35
N GLY A 145 6.85 7.51 0.97
CA GLY A 145 6.41 8.52 1.91
C GLY A 145 4.94 8.38 2.29
N THR A 146 4.39 9.43 2.89
CA THR A 146 3.00 9.48 3.37
C THR A 146 2.21 10.61 2.72
N ASP A 147 0.89 10.48 2.72
CA ASP A 147 -0.03 11.53 2.24
C ASP A 147 -0.38 12.56 3.33
N GLU A 148 -1.25 13.52 3.00
CA GLU A 148 -1.74 14.56 3.92
C GLU A 148 -2.46 13.98 5.15
N GLN A 149 -2.98 12.77 5.06
CA GLN A 149 -3.64 12.07 6.15
C GLN A 149 -2.70 11.09 6.86
N ALA A 150 -1.39 11.23 6.63
CA ALA A 150 -0.36 10.41 7.24
C ALA A 150 -0.47 8.89 6.93
N ARG A 151 -1.03 8.53 5.77
CA ARG A 151 -1.18 7.15 5.32
C ARG A 151 -0.06 6.80 4.35
N ASP A 152 0.39 5.54 4.38
CA ASP A 152 1.46 5.07 3.49
C ASP A 152 1.05 5.09 2.01
N LEU A 153 1.77 5.87 1.20
CA LEU A 153 1.49 6.02 -0.23
C LEU A 153 1.69 4.73 -1.02
N PHE A 154 2.68 3.91 -0.66
CA PHE A 154 2.95 2.66 -1.35
C PHE A 154 1.82 1.65 -1.16
N SER A 155 1.37 1.46 0.07
CA SER A 155 0.22 0.60 0.37
C SER A 155 -1.03 1.08 -0.37
N ARG A 156 -1.30 2.38 -0.35
CA ARG A 156 -2.44 2.97 -1.07
C ARG A 156 -2.37 2.80 -2.57
N LEU A 157 -1.17 2.90 -3.16
CA LEU A 157 -0.97 2.67 -4.59
C LEU A 157 -1.34 1.23 -4.99
N LEU A 158 -0.91 0.25 -4.20
CA LEU A 158 -1.22 -1.16 -4.45
C LEU A 158 -2.72 -1.45 -4.33
N TYR A 159 -3.36 -0.99 -3.26
CA TYR A 159 -4.79 -1.21 -3.06
C TYR A 159 -5.65 -0.42 -4.06
N GLY A 160 -5.28 0.84 -4.36
CA GLY A 160 -5.97 1.64 -5.37
C GLY A 160 -5.81 1.08 -6.79
N GLY A 161 -4.69 0.43 -7.06
CA GLY A 161 -4.44 -0.26 -8.32
C GLY A 161 -5.47 -1.35 -8.64
N ARG A 162 -6.08 -2.00 -7.63
CA ARG A 162 -7.14 -2.99 -7.82
C ARG A 162 -8.34 -2.40 -8.54
N VAL A 163 -8.79 -1.24 -8.12
CA VAL A 163 -9.93 -0.56 -8.72
C VAL A 163 -9.61 -0.19 -10.17
N SER A 164 -8.45 0.43 -10.41
CA SER A 164 -8.05 0.86 -11.75
C SER A 164 -7.88 -0.31 -12.73
N LEU A 165 -7.21 -1.38 -12.29
CA LEU A 165 -6.97 -2.56 -13.14
C LEU A 165 -8.25 -3.39 -13.36
N SER A 166 -9.16 -3.47 -12.38
CA SER A 166 -10.42 -4.17 -12.55
C SER A 166 -11.33 -3.47 -13.55
N ILE A 167 -11.40 -2.13 -13.52
CA ILE A 167 -12.14 -1.35 -14.52
C ILE A 167 -11.57 -1.58 -15.93
N GLY A 168 -10.24 -1.56 -16.07
CA GLY A 168 -9.59 -1.81 -17.35
C GLY A 168 -9.75 -3.25 -17.89
N LEU A 169 -10.11 -4.21 -17.03
CA LEU A 169 -10.38 -5.59 -17.43
C LEU A 169 -11.85 -5.81 -17.85
N ILE A 170 -12.77 -5.09 -17.24
CA ILE A 170 -14.22 -5.25 -17.45
C ILE A 170 -14.73 -4.35 -18.60
N GLY A 171 -14.12 -3.18 -18.81
CA GLY A 171 -14.46 -2.22 -19.87
C GLY A 171 -13.75 -2.51 -21.15
#